data_d7c396d7614a3d45b2e63463c0581d8a
#
_entry.id   d7c396d7614a3d45b2e63463c0581d8a
#
_cell.length_a   1.000
_cell.length_b   1.000
_cell.length_c   1.000
_cell.angle_alpha   90.00
_cell.angle_beta   90.00
_cell.angle_gamma   90.00
#
_symmetry.space_group_name_H-M   'P 1'
#
loop_
_entity.id
_entity.type
_entity.pdbx_description
1 polymer ?
#
loop_
_entity_poly.entity_id
_entity_poly.type
_entity_poly.pdbx_seq_one_letter_code
_entity_poly.pdbx_strand_id
1 'polypeptide(L)'
;MDLGEAIYRRITGRSPHTEVSTFAGAVTYLVTRFGSASAAARASGFPPSSFRHWVSSGRVPVAEKRSDVVEAALLQQRRDRLPPGREKRMRRPGALNEVEMIGTVTLSDKDEYREVDIGRYMDDAENELIDAYLDGATTDELAEIWAASVNDSFYRNGLEDGDWDIDRLDGWR
;
A
#
# COMPACT_ATOMS: atom_id res chain seq x y z
N MET A 1 3.56 5.40 16.96
CA MET A 1 3.42 5.45 15.47
C MET A 1 2.08 4.80 15.19
N ASP A 2 1.29 5.39 14.32
CA ASP A 2 0.05 4.80 13.84
C ASP A 2 0.31 3.48 13.12
N LEU A 3 -0.57 2.47 13.29
CA LEU A 3 -0.39 1.13 12.71
C LEU A 3 -0.30 1.19 11.19
N GLY A 4 -1.21 1.93 10.55
CA GLY A 4 -1.23 2.08 9.11
C GLY A 4 0.02 2.76 8.55
N GLU A 5 0.52 3.78 9.25
CA GLU A 5 1.80 4.40 8.90
C GLU A 5 2.98 3.43 9.03
N ALA A 6 2.97 2.60 10.06
CA ALA A 6 4.00 1.59 10.27
C ALA A 6 4.01 0.55 9.14
N ILE A 7 2.83 0.05 8.76
CA ILE A 7 2.66 -0.89 7.65
C ILE A 7 3.08 -0.25 6.33
N TYR A 8 2.60 0.98 6.06
CA TYR A 8 3.00 1.72 4.88
C TYR A 8 4.53 1.86 4.76
N ARG A 9 5.20 2.21 5.86
CA ARG A 9 6.67 2.29 5.91
C ARG A 9 7.32 0.94 5.69
N ARG A 10 6.75 -0.13 6.20
CA ARG A 10 7.26 -1.49 5.99
C ARG A 10 7.19 -1.88 4.51
N ILE A 11 6.08 -1.61 3.84
CA ILE A 11 5.87 -1.90 2.42
C ILE A 11 6.82 -1.06 1.54
N THR A 12 6.87 0.25 1.78
CA THR A 12 7.52 1.21 0.87
C THR A 12 8.95 1.58 1.28
N GLY A 13 9.35 1.36 2.53
CA GLY A 13 10.57 1.88 3.12
C GLY A 13 10.54 3.40 3.35
N ARG A 14 9.39 4.06 3.23
CA ARG A 14 9.23 5.53 3.27
C ARG A 14 7.98 5.92 4.04
N SER A 15 7.94 7.15 4.57
CA SER A 15 6.72 7.70 5.16
C SER A 15 5.62 7.92 4.12
N PRO A 16 4.34 7.90 4.53
CA PRO A 16 3.23 8.31 3.69
C PRO A 16 3.46 9.70 3.09
N HIS A 17 2.90 9.96 1.93
CA HIS A 17 3.04 11.23 1.21
C HIS A 17 1.73 11.57 0.51
N THR A 18 1.61 12.83 0.10
CA THR A 18 0.48 13.25 -0.73
C THR A 18 0.53 12.58 -2.09
N GLU A 19 -0.49 11.82 -2.40
CA GLU A 19 -0.65 11.14 -3.68
C GLU A 19 -1.23 12.07 -4.75
N VAL A 20 -0.97 11.72 -6.01
CA VAL A 20 -1.53 12.45 -7.14
C VAL A 20 -3.04 12.28 -7.16
N SER A 21 -3.78 13.41 -7.11
CA SER A 21 -5.25 13.42 -7.05
C SER A 21 -5.91 14.23 -8.16
N THR A 22 -5.13 14.96 -8.96
CA THR A 22 -5.66 15.80 -10.04
C THR A 22 -5.17 15.36 -11.40
N PHE A 23 -6.00 15.55 -12.44
CA PHE A 23 -5.62 15.25 -13.82
C PHE A 23 -4.34 15.95 -14.26
N ALA A 24 -4.19 17.25 -13.95
CA ALA A 24 -2.99 18.02 -14.31
C ALA A 24 -1.74 17.48 -13.59
N GLY A 25 -1.86 17.16 -12.31
CA GLY A 25 -0.80 16.52 -11.53
C GLY A 25 -0.42 15.15 -12.09
N ALA A 26 -1.41 14.34 -12.45
CA ALA A 26 -1.22 13.02 -13.04
C ALA A 26 -0.46 13.07 -14.37
N VAL A 27 -0.89 13.94 -15.29
CA VAL A 27 -0.20 14.16 -16.58
C VAL A 27 1.24 14.62 -16.36
N THR A 28 1.45 15.60 -15.49
CA THR A 28 2.78 16.11 -15.16
C THR A 28 3.68 15.03 -14.57
N TYR A 29 3.16 14.26 -13.61
CA TYR A 29 3.89 13.15 -13.00
C TYR A 29 4.32 12.11 -14.05
N LEU A 30 3.38 11.62 -14.85
CA LEU A 30 3.66 10.59 -15.85
C LEU A 30 4.66 11.08 -16.91
N VAL A 31 4.52 12.32 -17.39
CA VAL A 31 5.48 12.90 -18.37
C VAL A 31 6.87 13.04 -17.77
N THR A 32 6.97 13.51 -16.54
CA THR A 32 8.25 13.63 -15.83
C THR A 32 8.90 12.26 -15.63
N ARG A 33 8.09 11.28 -15.21
CA ARG A 33 8.57 9.92 -14.92
C ARG A 33 9.09 9.19 -16.17
N PHE A 34 8.41 9.33 -17.30
CA PHE A 34 8.75 8.62 -18.54
C PHE A 34 9.52 9.48 -19.55
N GLY A 35 9.80 10.74 -19.24
CA GLY A 35 10.62 11.65 -20.03
C GLY A 35 9.92 12.27 -21.26
N SER A 36 8.75 11.80 -21.66
CA SER A 36 7.97 12.41 -22.75
C SER A 36 6.49 12.03 -22.71
N ALA A 37 5.63 12.87 -23.30
CA ALA A 37 4.20 12.60 -23.43
C ALA A 37 3.90 11.30 -24.17
N SER A 38 4.69 10.96 -25.19
CA SER A 38 4.50 9.73 -25.97
C SER A 38 4.93 8.48 -25.20
N ALA A 39 5.97 8.56 -24.40
CA ALA A 39 6.40 7.46 -23.52
C ALA A 39 5.44 7.27 -22.36
N ALA A 40 5.00 8.36 -21.73
CA ALA A 40 3.97 8.35 -20.70
C ALA A 40 2.68 7.69 -21.18
N ALA A 41 2.18 8.09 -22.34
CA ALA A 41 0.98 7.51 -22.93
C ALA A 41 1.08 5.99 -23.13
N ARG A 42 2.19 5.54 -23.72
CA ARG A 42 2.42 4.08 -23.93
C ARG A 42 2.49 3.30 -22.64
N ALA A 43 3.20 3.83 -21.65
CA ALA A 43 3.34 3.19 -20.35
C ALA A 43 2.02 3.10 -19.58
N SER A 44 1.12 4.06 -19.81
CA SER A 44 -0.18 4.16 -19.14
C SER A 44 -1.35 3.61 -19.96
N GLY A 45 -1.10 3.00 -21.12
CA GLY A 45 -2.14 2.41 -21.98
C GLY A 45 -2.99 3.42 -22.76
N PHE A 46 -2.57 4.69 -22.89
CA PHE A 46 -3.31 5.72 -23.63
C PHE A 46 -2.73 5.96 -25.04
N PRO A 47 -3.57 6.44 -25.98
CA PRO A 47 -3.08 6.86 -27.29
C PRO A 47 -2.08 8.02 -27.18
N PRO A 48 -0.89 7.94 -27.82
CA PRO A 48 0.11 9.01 -27.72
C PRO A 48 -0.36 10.37 -28.24
N SER A 49 -1.30 10.39 -29.19
CA SER A 49 -1.92 11.62 -29.70
C SER A 49 -2.74 12.33 -28.65
N SER A 50 -3.54 11.59 -27.87
CA SER A 50 -4.35 12.14 -26.77
C SER A 50 -3.47 12.78 -25.72
N PHE A 51 -2.45 12.09 -25.27
CA PHE A 51 -1.54 12.58 -24.24
C PHE A 51 -0.77 13.83 -24.68
N ARG A 52 -0.25 13.83 -25.92
CA ARG A 52 0.39 15.02 -26.49
C ARG A 52 -0.56 16.21 -26.54
N HIS A 53 -1.82 15.94 -26.92
CA HIS A 53 -2.84 17.00 -26.97
C HIS A 53 -3.14 17.58 -25.59
N TRP A 54 -3.29 16.74 -24.56
CA TRP A 54 -3.50 17.19 -23.18
C TRP A 54 -2.35 18.06 -22.67
N VAL A 55 -1.12 17.65 -22.96
CA VAL A 55 0.09 18.41 -22.57
C VAL A 55 0.18 19.76 -23.30
N SER A 56 -0.10 19.79 -24.62
CA SER A 56 0.12 20.98 -25.44
C SER A 56 -1.01 22.00 -25.39
N SER A 57 -2.25 21.55 -25.30
CA SER A 57 -3.44 22.42 -25.38
C SER A 57 -4.08 22.72 -24.04
N GLY A 58 -3.68 22.02 -22.97
CA GLY A 58 -4.35 22.08 -21.68
C GLY A 58 -5.81 21.61 -21.70
N ARG A 59 -6.27 21.01 -22.80
CA ARG A 59 -7.62 20.48 -22.90
C ARG A 59 -7.81 19.32 -21.92
N VAL A 60 -8.85 19.43 -21.11
CA VAL A 60 -9.23 18.42 -20.16
C VAL A 60 -10.20 17.44 -20.83
N PRO A 61 -9.93 16.13 -20.83
CA PRO A 61 -10.85 15.13 -21.40
C PRO A 61 -12.12 15.01 -20.56
N VAL A 62 -13.07 14.19 -21.03
CA VAL A 62 -14.28 13.81 -20.27
C VAL A 62 -13.92 13.20 -18.91
N ALA A 63 -14.86 13.27 -17.94
CA ALA A 63 -14.61 12.89 -16.56
C ALA A 63 -14.01 11.49 -16.41
N GLU A 64 -14.58 10.49 -17.09
CA GLU A 64 -14.11 9.10 -17.09
C GLU A 64 -12.61 8.99 -17.47
N LYS A 65 -12.22 9.59 -18.60
CA LYS A 65 -10.81 9.57 -19.03
C LYS A 65 -9.87 10.34 -18.10
N ARG A 66 -10.40 11.31 -17.34
CA ARG A 66 -9.61 11.98 -16.30
C ARG A 66 -9.31 11.06 -15.15
N SER A 67 -10.33 10.31 -14.71
CA SER A 67 -10.19 9.28 -13.67
C SER A 67 -9.14 8.27 -14.06
N ASP A 68 -9.27 7.68 -15.25
CA ASP A 68 -8.32 6.67 -15.76
C ASP A 68 -6.85 7.18 -15.74
N VAL A 69 -6.63 8.44 -16.08
CA VAL A 69 -5.27 9.04 -16.07
C VAL A 69 -4.76 9.24 -14.65
N VAL A 70 -5.63 9.66 -13.73
CA VAL A 70 -5.27 9.82 -12.32
C VAL A 70 -4.96 8.46 -11.70
N GLU A 71 -5.78 7.46 -11.94
CA GLU A 71 -5.55 6.09 -11.47
C GLU A 71 -4.24 5.50 -12.00
N ALA A 72 -3.96 5.67 -13.29
CA ALA A 72 -2.71 5.22 -13.89
C ALA A 72 -1.49 5.91 -13.28
N ALA A 73 -1.59 7.21 -12.98
CA ALA A 73 -0.51 7.96 -12.33
C ALA A 73 -0.32 7.53 -10.88
N LEU A 74 -1.41 7.32 -10.15
CA LEU A 74 -1.40 6.86 -8.78
C LEU A 74 -0.77 5.47 -8.66
N LEU A 75 -1.20 4.52 -9.47
CA LEU A 75 -0.63 3.19 -9.54
C LEU A 75 0.88 3.23 -9.85
N GLN A 76 1.28 4.06 -10.82
CA GLN A 76 2.70 4.21 -11.14
C GLN A 76 3.48 4.84 -10.00
N GLN A 77 2.92 5.86 -9.33
CA GLN A 77 3.53 6.49 -8.18
C GLN A 77 3.73 5.50 -7.02
N ARG A 78 2.76 4.64 -6.78
CA ARG A 78 2.84 3.58 -5.77
C ARG A 78 3.89 2.54 -6.13
N ARG A 79 3.95 2.08 -7.38
CA ARG A 79 5.02 1.19 -7.87
C ARG A 79 6.41 1.79 -7.71
N ASP A 80 6.58 3.07 -8.02
CA ASP A 80 7.87 3.76 -7.92
C ASP A 80 8.33 3.94 -6.45
N ARG A 81 7.42 3.81 -5.49
CA ARG A 81 7.73 3.85 -4.06
C ARG A 81 8.13 2.50 -3.50
N LEU A 82 7.73 1.42 -4.14
CA LEU A 82 8.19 0.10 -3.72
C LEU A 82 9.71 -0.02 -3.96
N PRO A 83 10.47 -0.50 -2.99
CA PRO A 83 11.90 -0.77 -3.17
C PRO A 83 12.12 -1.76 -4.33
N PRO A 84 13.15 -1.58 -5.15
CA PRO A 84 13.43 -2.47 -6.26
C PRO A 84 13.48 -3.94 -5.85
N GLY A 85 12.67 -4.76 -6.50
CA GLY A 85 12.58 -6.19 -6.20
C GLY A 85 11.79 -6.54 -4.93
N ARG A 86 11.23 -5.55 -4.22
CA ARG A 86 10.46 -5.77 -2.99
C ARG A 86 9.22 -6.61 -3.26
N GLU A 87 8.48 -6.28 -4.32
CA GLU A 87 7.32 -7.06 -4.75
C GLU A 87 7.63 -8.56 -4.93
N LYS A 88 8.80 -8.88 -5.54
CA LYS A 88 9.23 -10.27 -5.70
C LYS A 88 9.69 -10.93 -4.39
N ARG A 89 10.28 -10.15 -3.47
CA ARG A 89 10.74 -10.66 -2.17
C ARG A 89 9.58 -10.93 -1.24
N MET A 90 8.61 -10.04 -1.23
CA MET A 90 7.44 -10.16 -0.37
C MET A 90 6.47 -11.23 -0.88
N ARG A 91 6.46 -11.55 -2.16
CA ARG A 91 5.69 -12.67 -2.73
C ARG A 91 6.37 -14.04 -2.51
N ARG A 92 7.43 -14.12 -1.72
CA ARG A 92 8.03 -15.40 -1.35
C ARG A 92 7.47 -15.86 -0.01
N PRO A 93 6.95 -17.10 0.11
CA PRO A 93 6.56 -17.65 1.39
C PRO A 93 7.69 -17.51 2.43
N GLY A 94 7.36 -17.05 3.63
CA GLY A 94 8.33 -16.87 4.70
C GLY A 94 9.15 -15.58 4.67
N ALA A 95 8.81 -14.59 3.84
CA ALA A 95 9.56 -13.32 3.79
C ALA A 95 9.37 -12.43 5.04
N LEU A 96 8.29 -12.65 5.80
CA LEU A 96 7.99 -12.00 7.09
C LEU A 96 8.32 -12.84 8.33
N ASN A 97 9.06 -13.91 8.19
CA ASN A 97 9.40 -14.82 9.30
C ASN A 97 10.13 -14.17 10.49
N GLU A 98 10.38 -12.86 10.45
CA GLU A 98 11.12 -12.12 11.47
C GLU A 98 10.39 -10.83 11.90
N VAL A 99 9.06 -10.78 11.82
CA VAL A 99 8.33 -9.61 12.31
C VAL A 99 7.91 -9.82 13.75
N GLU A 100 8.63 -9.17 14.63
CA GLU A 100 8.29 -9.02 16.03
C GLU A 100 7.46 -7.73 16.20
N MET A 101 6.23 -7.86 16.65
CA MET A 101 5.38 -6.73 17.03
C MET A 101 5.46 -6.49 18.54
N ILE A 102 5.67 -5.24 18.89
CA ILE A 102 5.58 -4.78 20.28
C ILE A 102 4.47 -3.75 20.33
N GLY A 103 3.40 -4.05 21.03
CA GLY A 103 2.25 -3.16 21.08
C GLY A 103 1.29 -3.43 22.23
N THR A 104 0.30 -2.57 22.36
CA THR A 104 -0.83 -2.79 23.25
C THR A 104 -1.90 -3.53 22.48
N VAL A 105 -2.37 -4.62 23.03
CA VAL A 105 -3.43 -5.47 22.48
C VAL A 105 -4.59 -5.44 23.46
N THR A 106 -5.76 -5.07 23.01
CA THR A 106 -6.99 -5.19 23.80
C THR A 106 -7.53 -6.60 23.67
N LEU A 107 -7.59 -7.32 24.77
CA LEU A 107 -8.16 -8.66 24.89
C LEU A 107 -9.39 -8.59 25.78
N SER A 108 -10.58 -8.78 25.22
CA SER A 108 -11.82 -8.95 25.98
C SER A 108 -11.98 -7.98 27.17
N ASP A 109 -11.90 -6.67 26.95
CA ASP A 109 -12.01 -5.56 27.91
C ASP A 109 -10.73 -5.19 28.70
N LYS A 110 -9.57 -5.75 28.37
CA LYS A 110 -8.33 -5.39 29.05
C LYS A 110 -7.25 -5.05 28.06
N ASP A 111 -6.66 -3.86 28.23
CA ASP A 111 -5.45 -3.48 27.52
C ASP A 111 -4.26 -4.21 28.11
N GLU A 112 -3.63 -5.06 27.35
CA GLU A 112 -2.41 -5.73 27.75
C GLU A 112 -1.27 -5.36 26.81
N TYR A 113 -0.16 -4.92 27.39
CA TYR A 113 1.07 -4.71 26.62
C TYR A 113 1.70 -6.09 26.36
N ARG A 114 1.83 -6.44 25.09
CA ARG A 114 2.43 -7.71 24.69
C ARG A 114 3.47 -7.53 23.60
N GLU A 115 4.48 -8.37 23.66
CA GLU A 115 5.44 -8.63 22.61
C GLU A 115 4.99 -9.93 21.91
N VAL A 116 4.66 -9.83 20.64
CA VAL A 116 4.10 -10.95 19.86
C VAL A 116 4.95 -11.19 18.62
N ASP A 117 5.48 -12.40 18.50
CA ASP A 117 6.13 -12.87 17.27
C ASP A 117 5.07 -13.33 16.29
N ILE A 118 4.77 -12.50 15.28
CA ILE A 118 3.74 -12.78 14.28
C ILE A 118 4.33 -13.47 13.04
N GLY A 119 5.63 -13.49 12.89
CA GLY A 119 6.32 -13.92 11.66
C GLY A 119 5.95 -15.30 11.16
N ARG A 120 5.54 -16.20 12.03
CA ARG A 120 5.19 -17.58 11.66
C ARG A 120 3.79 -17.76 11.07
N TYR A 121 2.94 -16.73 11.13
CA TYR A 121 1.51 -16.89 10.92
C TYR A 121 0.98 -16.11 9.72
N MET A 122 1.84 -15.37 9.00
CA MET A 122 1.40 -14.38 8.03
C MET A 122 1.82 -14.64 6.58
N ASP A 123 1.91 -15.91 6.19
CA ASP A 123 2.40 -16.29 4.85
C ASP A 123 1.66 -15.66 3.67
N ASP A 124 0.38 -15.32 3.82
CA ASP A 124 -0.45 -14.71 2.77
C ASP A 124 -0.71 -13.21 2.97
N ALA A 125 -0.60 -12.71 4.20
CA ALA A 125 -0.95 -11.31 4.53
C ALA A 125 -0.08 -10.28 3.83
N GLU A 126 1.18 -10.60 3.56
CA GLU A 126 2.06 -9.70 2.80
C GLU A 126 1.62 -9.49 1.37
N ASN A 127 1.22 -10.56 0.70
CA ASN A 127 0.75 -10.47 -0.67
C ASN A 127 -0.52 -9.63 -0.72
N GLU A 128 -1.43 -9.84 0.23
CA GLU A 128 -2.66 -9.09 0.36
C GLU A 128 -2.40 -7.61 0.62
N LEU A 129 -1.49 -7.28 1.53
CA LEU A 129 -1.11 -5.89 1.82
C LEU A 129 -0.48 -5.18 0.63
N ILE A 130 0.38 -5.86 -0.15
CA ILE A 130 0.98 -5.26 -1.33
C ILE A 130 -0.06 -5.07 -2.42
N ASP A 131 -0.90 -6.05 -2.66
CA ASP A 131 -1.95 -5.97 -3.66
C ASP A 131 -2.93 -4.85 -3.27
N ALA A 132 -3.39 -4.78 -2.02
CA ALA A 132 -4.21 -3.69 -1.52
C ALA A 132 -3.54 -2.31 -1.65
N TYR A 133 -2.26 -2.21 -1.30
CA TYR A 133 -1.49 -0.98 -1.49
C TYR A 133 -1.44 -0.54 -2.96
N LEU A 134 -1.19 -1.46 -3.88
CA LEU A 134 -1.18 -1.16 -5.32
C LEU A 134 -2.56 -0.82 -5.85
N ASP A 135 -3.61 -1.45 -5.32
CA ASP A 135 -5.02 -1.20 -5.69
C ASP A 135 -5.59 0.10 -5.11
N GLY A 136 -4.86 0.76 -4.24
CA GLY A 136 -5.25 2.09 -3.81
C GLY A 136 -5.59 2.21 -2.32
N ALA A 137 -5.40 1.17 -1.52
CA ALA A 137 -5.71 1.20 -0.10
C ALA A 137 -5.03 2.36 0.63
N THR A 138 -5.76 2.98 1.52
CA THR A 138 -5.29 4.00 2.47
C THR A 138 -4.46 3.35 3.58
N THR A 139 -3.80 4.17 4.40
CA THR A 139 -3.09 3.67 5.58
C THR A 139 -4.04 2.95 6.56
N ASP A 140 -5.25 3.47 6.73
CA ASP A 140 -6.25 2.89 7.63
C ASP A 140 -6.73 1.52 7.11
N GLU A 141 -7.03 1.41 5.80
CA GLU A 141 -7.39 0.14 5.18
C GLU A 141 -6.25 -0.89 5.24
N LEU A 142 -5.00 -0.47 5.11
CA LEU A 142 -3.85 -1.36 5.31
C LEU A 142 -3.75 -1.85 6.76
N ALA A 143 -4.09 -1.00 7.74
CA ALA A 143 -4.15 -1.38 9.14
C ALA A 143 -5.26 -2.42 9.41
N GLU A 144 -6.43 -2.22 8.82
CA GLU A 144 -7.56 -3.16 8.93
C GLU A 144 -7.23 -4.54 8.34
N ILE A 145 -6.62 -4.57 7.13
CA ILE A 145 -6.18 -5.83 6.49
C ILE A 145 -5.16 -6.55 7.37
N TRP A 146 -4.20 -5.80 7.92
CA TRP A 146 -3.22 -6.36 8.83
C TRP A 146 -3.86 -6.94 10.08
N ALA A 147 -4.71 -6.18 10.77
CA ALA A 147 -5.38 -6.62 11.97
C ALA A 147 -6.23 -7.88 11.73
N ALA A 148 -6.98 -7.91 10.62
CA ALA A 148 -7.76 -9.09 10.23
C ALA A 148 -6.87 -10.32 10.00
N SER A 149 -5.73 -10.15 9.34
CA SER A 149 -4.78 -11.25 9.09
C SER A 149 -4.15 -11.77 10.37
N VAL A 150 -3.83 -10.89 11.31
CA VAL A 150 -3.33 -11.26 12.64
C VAL A 150 -4.37 -12.06 13.39
N ASN A 151 -5.61 -11.57 13.46
CA ASN A 151 -6.72 -12.25 14.12
C ASN A 151 -6.97 -13.64 13.54
N ASP A 152 -7.04 -13.77 12.22
CA ASP A 152 -7.23 -15.07 11.55
C ASP A 152 -6.07 -16.04 11.84
N SER A 153 -4.85 -15.54 11.90
CA SER A 153 -3.66 -16.34 12.19
C SER A 153 -3.65 -16.84 13.63
N PHE A 154 -4.04 -16.03 14.59
CA PHE A 154 -4.16 -16.43 16.00
C PHE A 154 -5.29 -17.45 16.21
N TYR A 155 -6.45 -17.23 15.61
CA TYR A 155 -7.59 -18.13 15.69
C TYR A 155 -7.25 -19.54 15.16
N ARG A 156 -6.58 -19.64 14.02
CA ARG A 156 -6.17 -20.93 13.43
C ARG A 156 -5.18 -21.71 14.30
N ASN A 157 -4.47 -21.06 15.19
CA ASN A 157 -3.46 -21.67 16.05
C ASN A 157 -3.97 -21.99 17.47
N GLY A 158 -5.29 -21.91 17.71
CA GLY A 158 -5.91 -22.31 18.98
C GLY A 158 -5.64 -21.38 20.14
N LEU A 159 -5.27 -20.14 19.87
CA LEU A 159 -5.29 -19.08 20.84
C LEU A 159 -6.74 -18.61 20.97
N GLU A 160 -7.27 -18.65 22.18
CA GLU A 160 -8.69 -18.48 22.51
C GLU A 160 -9.31 -17.22 21.91
N ASP A 161 -10.64 -17.29 21.66
CA ASP A 161 -11.49 -16.20 21.19
C ASP A 161 -11.20 -14.87 21.92
N GLY A 162 -10.52 -13.97 21.27
CA GLY A 162 -10.35 -12.60 21.69
C GLY A 162 -10.34 -11.74 20.44
N ASP A 163 -11.22 -10.76 20.39
CA ASP A 163 -11.06 -9.66 19.47
C ASP A 163 -9.75 -8.94 19.81
N TRP A 164 -8.76 -9.15 18.97
CA TRP A 164 -7.48 -8.46 19.11
C TRP A 164 -7.60 -7.12 18.41
N ASP A 165 -7.78 -6.09 19.21
CA ASP A 165 -7.65 -4.72 18.72
C ASP A 165 -6.22 -4.25 18.98
N ILE A 166 -5.47 -4.04 17.90
CA ILE A 166 -4.09 -3.56 17.99
C ILE A 166 -4.11 -2.04 17.96
N ASP A 167 -4.28 -1.44 19.13
CA ASP A 167 -4.40 0.00 19.27
C ASP A 167 -3.09 0.75 18.98
N ARG A 168 -1.94 0.11 19.19
CA ARG A 168 -0.65 0.79 19.11
C ARG A 168 0.50 -0.13 18.77
N LEU A 169 1.28 0.27 17.79
CA LEU A 169 2.54 -0.37 17.43
C LEU A 169 3.71 0.47 17.94
N ASP A 170 4.48 -0.04 18.92
CA ASP A 170 5.63 0.65 19.50
C ASP A 170 6.95 0.30 18.82
N GLY A 171 7.01 -0.76 18.03
CA GLY A 171 8.20 -1.11 17.26
C GLY A 171 8.03 -2.32 16.34
N TRP A 172 8.93 -2.38 15.36
CA TRP A 172 9.15 -3.52 14.47
C TRP A 172 10.61 -3.90 14.56
N ARG A 173 10.91 -5.16 14.67
CA ARG A 173 12.25 -5.69 14.46
C ARG A 173 12.29 -6.68 13.32
#